data_b8503e810f82cce01cf92d6b3cf6f6fa
#
_entry.id   b8503e810f82cce01cf92d6b3cf6f6fa
#
_cell.length_a   1.000
_cell.length_b   1.000
_cell.length_c   1.000
_cell.angle_alpha   90.00
_cell.angle_beta   90.00
_cell.angle_gamma   90.00
#
_symmetry.space_group_name_H-M   'P 1'
#
loop_
_entity.id
_entity.type
_entity.pdbx_description
1 polymer ?
#
loop_
_entity_poly.entity_id
_entity_poly.type
_entity_poly.pdbx_seq_one_letter_code
_entity_poly.pdbx_strand_id
1 'polypeptide(L)'
;QQMNRETEQMLEKVTGFAGCSLMPNSGAAGEYTALMVLRQYHISRGEGHRKVMLIPASAHGTNPASSAMAGLQIIVTATDPEGNIDVEDFRAKAEANKDNLFGAMITYPSTHGIFEESIRELVKIIHDNGGQVFMDGANMNGQCGLTSPGFIGADACHLNLHKTFAMPHGGGGPGVGPICVAKHLVDFLPSHAV
;
A
#
# COMPACT_ATOMS: atom_id res chain seq x y z
N GLN A 1 16.96 2.86 20.24
CA GLN A 1 17.00 1.72 19.32
C GLN A 1 16.03 0.61 19.76
N GLN A 2 16.06 0.17 21.05
CA GLN A 2 15.17 -0.92 21.51
C GLN A 2 13.70 -0.59 21.32
N MET A 3 13.25 0.59 21.73
CA MET A 3 11.86 1.05 21.57
C MET A 3 11.39 1.03 20.10
N ASN A 4 12.26 1.46 19.17
CA ASN A 4 11.93 1.45 17.74
C ASN A 4 11.74 0.02 17.23
N ARG A 5 12.63 -0.91 17.58
CA ARG A 5 12.51 -2.33 17.20
C ARG A 5 11.24 -2.97 17.75
N GLU A 6 10.91 -2.70 19.01
CA GLU A 6 9.68 -3.22 19.62
C GLU A 6 8.44 -2.66 18.92
N THR A 7 8.46 -1.38 18.54
CA THR A 7 7.36 -0.76 17.78
C THR A 7 7.24 -1.39 16.39
N GLU A 8 8.34 -1.56 15.67
CA GLU A 8 8.34 -2.24 14.36
C GLU A 8 7.76 -3.64 14.47
N GLN A 9 8.20 -4.45 15.43
CA GLN A 9 7.68 -5.79 15.68
C GLN A 9 6.19 -5.82 16.03
N MET A 10 5.68 -4.84 16.77
CA MET A 10 4.25 -4.71 17.05
C MET A 10 3.46 -4.42 15.77
N LEU A 11 3.96 -3.51 14.93
CA LEU A 11 3.33 -3.15 13.66
C LEU A 11 3.35 -4.32 12.66
N GLU A 12 4.45 -5.08 12.59
CA GLU A 12 4.53 -6.31 11.81
C GLU A 12 3.42 -7.30 12.21
N LYS A 13 3.22 -7.52 13.51
CA LYS A 13 2.16 -8.40 14.03
C LYS A 13 0.76 -7.91 13.68
N VAL A 14 0.51 -6.61 13.84
CA VAL A 14 -0.81 -6.01 13.57
C VAL A 14 -1.16 -6.06 12.09
N THR A 15 -0.17 -5.83 11.22
CA THR A 15 -0.36 -5.82 9.77
C THR A 15 -0.25 -7.18 9.12
N GLY A 16 0.33 -8.17 9.81
CA GLY A 16 0.62 -9.50 9.26
C GLY A 16 1.77 -9.51 8.27
N PHE A 17 2.62 -8.48 8.27
CA PHE A 17 3.79 -8.37 7.40
C PHE A 17 5.07 -8.86 8.07
N ALA A 18 6.14 -8.99 7.27
CA ALA A 18 7.41 -9.56 7.69
C ALA A 18 8.48 -8.52 8.05
N GLY A 19 8.28 -7.28 7.68
CA GLY A 19 9.19 -6.18 8.00
C GLY A 19 8.47 -4.84 8.07
N CYS A 20 8.99 -3.95 8.91
CA CYS A 20 8.48 -2.60 9.11
C CYS A 20 9.63 -1.60 9.14
N SER A 21 9.37 -0.37 8.72
CA SER A 21 10.30 0.76 8.88
C SER A 21 9.56 1.99 9.39
N LEU A 22 10.11 2.61 10.44
CA LEU A 22 9.62 3.85 11.03
C LEU A 22 10.24 5.11 10.38
N MET A 23 11.03 4.97 9.34
CA MET A 23 11.75 6.09 8.71
C MET A 23 10.86 7.16 8.08
N PRO A 24 9.74 6.84 7.41
CA PRO A 24 8.88 7.86 6.83
C PRO A 24 8.23 8.73 7.92
N ASN A 25 8.21 10.04 7.70
CA ASN A 25 7.75 11.02 8.69
C ASN A 25 6.30 11.48 8.52
N SER A 26 5.56 10.86 7.61
CA SER A 26 4.14 11.16 7.37
C SER A 26 3.50 10.05 6.53
N GLY A 27 2.16 10.01 6.45
CA GLY A 27 1.44 9.08 5.59
C GLY A 27 1.85 9.22 4.12
N ALA A 28 1.87 10.44 3.58
CA ALA A 28 2.30 10.70 2.20
C ALA A 28 3.77 10.28 1.95
N ALA A 29 4.67 10.50 2.91
CA ALA A 29 6.04 10.00 2.83
C ALA A 29 6.08 8.48 2.89
N GLY A 30 5.21 7.84 3.68
CA GLY A 30 5.04 6.38 3.73
C GLY A 30 4.56 5.82 2.40
N GLU A 31 3.54 6.42 1.78
CA GLU A 31 3.08 6.03 0.44
C GLU A 31 4.24 6.07 -0.58
N TYR A 32 4.92 7.22 -0.68
CA TYR A 32 6.03 7.39 -1.61
C TYR A 32 7.17 6.39 -1.34
N THR A 33 7.52 6.21 -0.07
CA THR A 33 8.59 5.26 0.32
C THR A 33 8.22 3.84 -0.05
N ALA A 34 6.99 3.40 0.19
CA ALA A 34 6.52 2.09 -0.21
C ALA A 34 6.58 1.89 -1.74
N LEU A 35 6.19 2.91 -2.52
CA LEU A 35 6.33 2.87 -3.97
C LEU A 35 7.79 2.75 -4.41
N MET A 36 8.73 3.39 -3.69
CA MET A 36 10.17 3.22 -3.98
C MET A 36 10.67 1.82 -3.64
N VAL A 37 10.18 1.20 -2.55
CA VAL A 37 10.46 -0.20 -2.21
C VAL A 37 9.99 -1.13 -3.33
N LEU A 38 8.74 -1.00 -3.77
CA LEU A 38 8.19 -1.77 -4.88
C LEU A 38 8.97 -1.56 -6.18
N ARG A 39 9.41 -0.33 -6.45
CA ARG A 39 10.25 -0.02 -7.61
C ARG A 39 11.59 -0.75 -7.56
N GLN A 40 12.27 -0.73 -6.42
CA GLN A 40 13.54 -1.44 -6.27
C GLN A 40 13.38 -2.95 -6.43
N TYR A 41 12.28 -3.49 -5.93
CA TYR A 41 11.93 -4.89 -6.17
C TYR A 41 11.79 -5.19 -7.67
N HIS A 42 11.00 -4.42 -8.42
CA HIS A 42 10.87 -4.61 -9.87
C HIS A 42 12.22 -4.46 -10.59
N ILE A 43 13.02 -3.46 -10.23
CA ILE A 43 14.36 -3.26 -10.81
C ILE A 43 15.25 -4.48 -10.54
N SER A 44 15.27 -5.02 -9.32
CA SER A 44 16.09 -6.18 -8.95
C SER A 44 15.76 -7.43 -9.76
N ARG A 45 14.53 -7.50 -10.31
CA ARG A 45 14.06 -8.58 -11.17
C ARG A 45 14.26 -8.31 -12.67
N GLY A 46 14.87 -7.19 -13.04
CA GLY A 46 14.99 -6.77 -14.44
C GLY A 46 13.70 -6.17 -15.01
N GLU A 47 12.72 -5.86 -14.16
CA GLU A 47 11.39 -5.37 -14.53
C GLU A 47 11.22 -3.86 -14.30
N GLY A 48 12.30 -3.10 -14.31
CA GLY A 48 12.29 -1.64 -14.09
C GLY A 48 11.50 -0.83 -15.13
N HIS A 49 11.05 -1.47 -16.20
CA HIS A 49 10.16 -0.89 -17.22
C HIS A 49 8.71 -0.77 -16.74
N ARG A 50 8.28 -1.55 -15.73
CA ARG A 50 6.92 -1.52 -15.20
C ARG A 50 6.60 -0.15 -14.58
N LYS A 51 5.57 0.52 -15.10
CA LYS A 51 5.22 1.90 -14.70
C LYS A 51 3.72 2.15 -14.55
N VAL A 52 2.86 1.19 -14.93
CA VAL A 52 1.40 1.37 -14.83
C VAL A 52 0.93 1.04 -13.43
N MET A 53 0.26 2.01 -12.79
CA MET A 53 -0.37 1.88 -11.49
C MET A 53 -1.89 1.97 -11.64
N LEU A 54 -2.61 0.93 -11.23
CA LEU A 54 -4.07 0.97 -11.16
C LEU A 54 -4.50 1.61 -9.82
N ILE A 55 -5.40 2.57 -9.91
CA ILE A 55 -5.94 3.26 -8.73
C ILE A 55 -7.45 3.35 -8.86
N PRO A 56 -8.23 2.75 -7.94
CA PRO A 56 -9.69 2.87 -7.95
C PRO A 56 -10.14 4.33 -7.83
N ALA A 57 -11.24 4.68 -8.48
CA ALA A 57 -11.83 6.02 -8.40
C ALA A 57 -12.23 6.41 -6.97
N SER A 58 -12.46 5.41 -6.10
CA SER A 58 -12.74 5.57 -4.67
C SER A 58 -11.49 5.80 -3.80
N ALA A 59 -10.28 5.79 -4.36
CA ALA A 59 -9.04 5.97 -3.61
C ALA A 59 -8.87 7.40 -3.09
N HIS A 60 -8.11 7.56 -2.02
CA HIS A 60 -7.76 8.88 -1.50
C HIS A 60 -6.91 9.66 -2.51
N GLY A 61 -7.11 10.98 -2.60
CA GLY A 61 -6.42 11.85 -3.55
C GLY A 61 -4.89 11.89 -3.44
N THR A 62 -4.31 11.47 -2.31
CA THR A 62 -2.86 11.34 -2.14
C THR A 62 -2.27 10.15 -2.91
N ASN A 63 -3.05 9.10 -3.18
CA ASN A 63 -2.56 7.91 -3.90
C ASN A 63 -2.12 8.25 -5.35
N PRO A 64 -2.92 8.94 -6.17
CA PRO A 64 -2.45 9.38 -7.48
C PRO A 64 -1.29 10.39 -7.37
N ALA A 65 -1.29 11.29 -6.38
CA ALA A 65 -0.19 12.25 -6.20
C ALA A 65 1.15 11.54 -5.91
N SER A 66 1.18 10.61 -4.97
CA SER A 66 2.37 9.80 -4.65
C SER A 66 2.84 8.98 -5.83
N SER A 67 1.91 8.39 -6.60
CA SER A 67 2.21 7.63 -7.82
C SER A 67 2.85 8.52 -8.91
N ALA A 68 2.30 9.72 -9.13
CA ALA A 68 2.87 10.69 -10.07
C ALA A 68 4.28 11.13 -9.65
N MET A 69 4.50 11.42 -8.36
CA MET A 69 5.82 11.74 -7.81
C MET A 69 6.82 10.58 -8.02
N ALA A 70 6.35 9.35 -7.91
CA ALA A 70 7.14 8.16 -8.21
C ALA A 70 7.38 7.95 -9.72
N GLY A 71 6.86 8.80 -10.59
CA GLY A 71 7.00 8.70 -12.06
C GLY A 71 6.22 7.52 -12.65
N LEU A 72 5.11 7.13 -12.02
CA LEU A 72 4.22 6.08 -12.49
C LEU A 72 3.11 6.66 -13.37
N GLN A 73 2.64 5.86 -14.31
CA GLN A 73 1.50 6.15 -15.15
C GLN A 73 0.23 5.63 -14.47
N ILE A 74 -0.69 6.53 -14.16
CA ILE A 74 -1.91 6.20 -13.43
C ILE A 74 -3.01 5.82 -14.40
N ILE A 75 -3.66 4.68 -14.14
CA ILE A 75 -4.89 4.26 -14.80
C ILE A 75 -5.96 4.14 -13.72
N VAL A 76 -6.99 4.98 -13.81
CA VAL A 76 -8.12 4.95 -12.87
C VAL A 76 -9.04 3.79 -13.24
N THR A 77 -9.42 2.99 -12.25
CA THR A 77 -10.43 1.93 -12.41
C THR A 77 -11.79 2.39 -11.88
N ALA A 78 -12.84 1.90 -12.52
CA ALA A 78 -14.22 2.27 -12.19
C ALA A 78 -14.67 1.70 -10.83
N THR A 79 -15.73 2.30 -10.30
CA THR A 79 -16.51 1.76 -9.19
C THR A 79 -17.93 1.47 -9.68
N ASP A 80 -18.58 0.48 -9.07
CA ASP A 80 -19.97 0.17 -9.30
C ASP A 80 -20.91 1.21 -8.65
N PRO A 81 -22.23 1.16 -8.90
CA PRO A 81 -23.19 2.08 -8.28
C PRO A 81 -23.25 2.02 -6.75
N GLU A 82 -22.84 0.90 -6.16
CA GLU A 82 -22.75 0.68 -4.71
C GLU A 82 -21.46 1.22 -4.11
N GLY A 83 -20.51 1.64 -4.96
CA GLY A 83 -19.22 2.22 -4.58
C GLY A 83 -18.09 1.20 -4.38
N ASN A 84 -18.32 -0.08 -4.72
CA ASN A 84 -17.26 -1.08 -4.76
C ASN A 84 -16.39 -0.91 -6.01
N ILE A 85 -15.20 -1.51 -6.01
CA ILE A 85 -14.35 -1.55 -7.20
C ILE A 85 -15.01 -2.45 -8.26
N ASP A 86 -15.18 -1.95 -9.47
CA ASP A 86 -15.64 -2.77 -10.60
C ASP A 86 -14.55 -3.78 -10.98
N VAL A 87 -14.78 -5.05 -10.59
CA VAL A 87 -13.80 -6.13 -10.76
C VAL A 87 -13.50 -6.40 -12.23
N GLU A 88 -14.50 -6.29 -13.11
CA GLU A 88 -14.31 -6.55 -14.55
C GLU A 88 -13.49 -5.46 -15.22
N ASP A 89 -13.77 -4.18 -14.91
CA ASP A 89 -12.96 -3.06 -15.39
C ASP A 89 -11.52 -3.15 -14.85
N PHE A 90 -11.37 -3.49 -13.56
CA PHE A 90 -10.07 -3.66 -12.92
C PHE A 90 -9.25 -4.77 -13.57
N ARG A 91 -9.88 -5.93 -13.82
CA ARG A 91 -9.27 -7.08 -14.51
C ARG A 91 -8.85 -6.73 -15.93
N ALA A 92 -9.76 -6.14 -16.70
CA ALA A 92 -9.49 -5.77 -18.10
C ALA A 92 -8.30 -4.81 -18.21
N LYS A 93 -8.20 -3.82 -17.30
CA LYS A 93 -7.10 -2.87 -17.26
C LYS A 93 -5.78 -3.50 -16.80
N ALA A 94 -5.81 -4.44 -15.84
CA ALA A 94 -4.64 -5.19 -15.42
C ALA A 94 -4.08 -6.04 -16.57
N GLU A 95 -4.94 -6.81 -17.25
CA GLU A 95 -4.56 -7.69 -18.37
C GLU A 95 -4.04 -6.89 -19.57
N ALA A 96 -4.71 -5.79 -19.92
CA ALA A 96 -4.27 -4.92 -21.02
C ALA A 96 -2.88 -4.31 -20.79
N ASN A 97 -2.45 -4.19 -19.54
CA ASN A 97 -1.17 -3.58 -19.16
C ASN A 97 -0.20 -4.58 -18.53
N LYS A 98 -0.43 -5.88 -18.59
CA LYS A 98 0.33 -6.92 -17.87
C LYS A 98 1.86 -6.79 -18.00
N ASP A 99 2.34 -6.42 -19.17
CA ASP A 99 3.78 -6.32 -19.44
C ASP A 99 4.40 -5.07 -18.81
N ASN A 100 3.60 -4.06 -18.48
CA ASN A 100 4.02 -2.79 -17.90
C ASN A 100 3.38 -2.51 -16.54
N LEU A 101 2.59 -3.45 -16.00
CA LEU A 101 1.87 -3.29 -14.75
C LEU A 101 2.84 -3.25 -13.57
N PHE A 102 2.96 -2.08 -12.95
CA PHE A 102 3.71 -1.90 -11.72
C PHE A 102 2.94 -2.46 -10.53
N GLY A 103 1.65 -2.18 -10.46
CA GLY A 103 0.79 -2.65 -9.39
C GLY A 103 -0.51 -1.90 -9.25
N ALA A 104 -1.11 -1.99 -8.07
CA ALA A 104 -2.29 -1.23 -7.69
C ALA A 104 -2.11 -0.58 -6.32
N MET A 105 -2.71 0.61 -6.13
CA MET A 105 -2.91 1.25 -4.83
C MET A 105 -4.38 1.13 -4.43
N ILE A 106 -4.65 0.44 -3.33
CA ILE A 106 -6.01 0.18 -2.85
C ILE A 106 -6.14 0.70 -1.42
N THR A 107 -7.16 1.51 -1.16
CA THR A 107 -7.55 1.91 0.20
C THR A 107 -8.55 0.89 0.76
N TYR A 108 -8.26 0.28 1.91
CA TYR A 108 -9.13 -0.75 2.50
C TYR A 108 -9.26 -0.59 4.03
N PRO A 109 -10.47 -0.50 4.61
CA PRO A 109 -11.72 -0.20 3.89
C PRO A 109 -11.60 1.03 3.00
N SER A 110 -12.48 1.17 1.98
CA SER A 110 -12.39 2.27 1.03
C SER A 110 -12.57 3.64 1.71
N THR A 111 -12.27 4.72 1.00
CA THR A 111 -12.51 6.11 1.48
C THR A 111 -13.99 6.34 1.83
N HIS A 112 -14.90 5.59 1.23
CA HIS A 112 -16.33 5.62 1.51
C HIS A 112 -16.76 4.68 2.65
N GLY A 113 -15.83 3.98 3.29
CA GLY A 113 -16.09 3.05 4.39
C GLY A 113 -16.57 1.66 3.97
N ILE A 114 -16.41 1.31 2.70
CA ILE A 114 -16.82 0.02 2.14
C ILE A 114 -15.72 -1.01 2.35
N PHE A 115 -16.08 -2.18 2.88
CA PHE A 115 -15.25 -3.37 2.88
C PHE A 115 -15.48 -4.14 1.58
N GLU A 116 -14.54 -4.03 0.64
CA GLU A 116 -14.57 -4.75 -0.63
C GLU A 116 -14.60 -6.25 -0.40
N GLU A 117 -15.71 -6.93 -0.70
CA GLU A 117 -15.80 -8.39 -0.61
C GLU A 117 -14.82 -9.08 -1.57
N SER A 118 -14.60 -8.47 -2.72
CA SER A 118 -13.70 -8.95 -3.79
C SER A 118 -12.22 -8.65 -3.54
N ILE A 119 -11.83 -8.05 -2.40
CA ILE A 119 -10.46 -7.55 -2.18
C ILE A 119 -9.38 -8.60 -2.48
N ARG A 120 -9.58 -9.86 -2.11
CA ARG A 120 -8.61 -10.92 -2.36
C ARG A 120 -8.53 -11.30 -3.84
N GLU A 121 -9.64 -11.19 -4.56
CA GLU A 121 -9.66 -11.38 -6.01
C GLU A 121 -8.91 -10.24 -6.72
N LEU A 122 -9.12 -9.00 -6.30
CA LEU A 122 -8.39 -7.83 -6.82
C LEU A 122 -6.88 -7.97 -6.63
N VAL A 123 -6.45 -8.38 -5.43
CA VAL A 123 -5.05 -8.68 -5.14
C VAL A 123 -4.50 -9.75 -6.08
N LYS A 124 -5.25 -10.86 -6.24
CA LYS A 124 -4.85 -11.95 -7.14
C LYS A 124 -4.73 -11.49 -8.59
N ILE A 125 -5.64 -10.67 -9.09
CA ILE A 125 -5.58 -10.11 -10.45
C ILE A 125 -4.25 -9.38 -10.67
N ILE A 126 -3.82 -8.55 -9.72
CA ILE A 126 -2.55 -7.81 -9.83
C ILE A 126 -1.36 -8.76 -9.84
N HIS A 127 -1.31 -9.73 -8.92
CA HIS A 127 -0.22 -10.69 -8.85
C HIS A 127 -0.13 -11.58 -10.09
N ASP A 128 -1.25 -12.05 -10.61
CA ASP A 128 -1.30 -12.87 -11.84
C ASP A 128 -0.76 -12.11 -13.07
N ASN A 129 -0.80 -10.77 -13.04
CA ASN A 129 -0.26 -9.89 -14.07
C ASN A 129 1.12 -9.30 -13.73
N GLY A 130 1.80 -9.83 -12.71
CA GLY A 130 3.18 -9.48 -12.35
C GLY A 130 3.34 -8.18 -11.56
N GLY A 131 2.24 -7.53 -11.19
CA GLY A 131 2.25 -6.31 -10.36
C GLY A 131 2.32 -6.60 -8.86
N GLN A 132 2.46 -5.54 -8.06
CA GLN A 132 2.47 -5.57 -6.60
C GLN A 132 1.31 -4.73 -6.05
N VAL A 133 0.79 -5.10 -4.89
CA VAL A 133 -0.34 -4.39 -4.25
C VAL A 133 0.14 -3.57 -3.08
N PHE A 134 0.00 -2.25 -3.20
CA PHE A 134 0.10 -1.33 -2.07
C PHE A 134 -1.29 -1.10 -1.46
N MET A 135 -1.41 -1.36 -0.16
CA MET A 135 -2.63 -1.05 0.59
C MET A 135 -2.45 0.23 1.40
N ASP A 136 -3.32 1.21 1.16
CA ASP A 136 -3.41 2.40 1.98
C ASP A 136 -3.96 2.01 3.37
N GLY A 137 -3.11 2.10 4.39
CA GLY A 137 -3.41 1.71 5.77
C GLY A 137 -3.98 2.85 6.62
N ALA A 138 -4.42 3.95 6.02
CA ALA A 138 -5.03 5.06 6.76
C ALA A 138 -6.27 4.63 7.56
N ASN A 139 -6.99 3.63 7.07
CA ASN A 139 -8.19 3.07 7.70
C ASN A 139 -7.92 1.77 8.49
N MET A 140 -6.69 1.54 8.95
CA MET A 140 -6.30 0.33 9.69
C MET A 140 -7.18 0.05 10.91
N ASN A 141 -7.76 1.07 11.54
CA ASN A 141 -8.73 0.94 12.63
C ASN A 141 -9.95 0.08 12.23
N GLY A 142 -10.38 0.11 10.99
CA GLY A 142 -11.45 -0.76 10.48
C GLY A 142 -11.04 -2.22 10.27
N GLN A 143 -9.74 -2.50 10.19
CA GLN A 143 -9.23 -3.86 9.99
C GLN A 143 -8.87 -4.57 11.31
N CYS A 144 -8.46 -3.82 12.33
CA CYS A 144 -7.98 -4.37 13.59
C CYS A 144 -8.99 -5.34 14.22
N GLY A 145 -8.54 -6.56 14.51
CA GLY A 145 -9.37 -7.62 15.07
C GLY A 145 -10.26 -8.38 14.07
N LEU A 146 -10.34 -7.95 12.82
CA LEU A 146 -11.13 -8.59 11.76
C LEU A 146 -10.24 -9.18 10.66
N THR A 147 -9.26 -8.42 10.20
CA THR A 147 -8.35 -8.81 9.12
C THR A 147 -7.04 -8.03 9.22
N SER A 148 -6.14 -8.23 8.26
CA SER A 148 -4.91 -7.44 8.13
C SER A 148 -4.45 -7.36 6.67
N PRO A 149 -3.65 -6.35 6.30
CA PRO A 149 -3.12 -6.22 4.94
C PRO A 149 -2.37 -7.48 4.47
N GLY A 150 -1.53 -8.06 5.33
CA GLY A 150 -0.80 -9.28 5.02
C GLY A 150 -1.71 -10.49 4.84
N PHE A 151 -2.78 -10.63 5.62
CA PHE A 151 -3.77 -11.70 5.46
C PHE A 151 -4.57 -11.57 4.16
N ILE A 152 -4.88 -10.34 3.77
CA ILE A 152 -5.55 -10.04 2.49
C ILE A 152 -4.66 -10.40 1.31
N GLY A 153 -3.34 -10.31 1.48
CA GLY A 153 -2.35 -10.61 0.46
C GLY A 153 -1.70 -9.38 -0.17
N ALA A 154 -1.86 -8.19 0.42
CA ALA A 154 -1.11 -7.02 -0.01
C ALA A 154 0.40 -7.20 0.18
N ASP A 155 1.20 -6.47 -0.58
CA ASP A 155 2.66 -6.57 -0.56
C ASP A 155 3.30 -5.51 0.33
N ALA A 156 2.70 -4.34 0.38
CA ALA A 156 3.14 -3.23 1.22
C ALA A 156 1.95 -2.42 1.73
N CYS A 157 2.11 -1.82 2.89
CA CYS A 157 1.17 -0.78 3.37
C CYS A 157 1.92 0.34 4.09
N HIS A 158 1.32 1.53 4.15
CA HIS A 158 1.69 2.52 5.14
C HIS A 158 0.66 2.57 6.26
N LEU A 159 1.04 3.11 7.40
CA LEU A 159 0.15 3.33 8.54
C LEU A 159 0.14 4.81 8.95
N ASN A 160 -1.02 5.27 9.43
CA ASN A 160 -1.14 6.55 10.10
C ASN A 160 -1.35 6.33 11.60
N LEU A 161 -0.25 6.41 12.37
CA LEU A 161 -0.32 6.14 13.81
C LEU A 161 -1.22 7.14 14.56
N HIS A 162 -1.39 8.34 14.02
CA HIS A 162 -2.29 9.36 14.56
C HIS A 162 -3.78 9.13 14.27
N LYS A 163 -4.12 8.10 13.49
CA LYS A 163 -5.52 7.71 13.20
C LYS A 163 -5.93 6.50 14.01
N THR A 164 -5.26 5.38 13.82
CA THR A 164 -5.58 4.10 14.47
C THR A 164 -5.02 4.01 15.88
N PHE A 165 -3.85 4.61 16.11
CA PHE A 165 -3.12 4.57 17.38
C PHE A 165 -3.11 5.95 18.05
N ALA A 166 -2.71 6.01 19.33
CA ALA A 166 -2.81 7.23 20.13
C ALA A 166 -1.62 8.19 20.01
N MET A 167 -1.09 8.38 18.80
CA MET A 167 -0.02 9.36 18.59
C MET A 167 -0.59 10.78 18.62
N PRO A 168 -0.02 11.72 19.39
CA PRO A 168 -0.60 13.05 19.63
C PRO A 168 -0.52 14.01 18.44
N HIS A 169 0.11 13.69 17.33
CA HIS A 169 0.25 14.50 16.11
C HIS A 169 1.01 15.83 16.31
N GLY A 170 1.66 16.01 17.46
CA GLY A 170 2.57 17.13 17.77
C GLY A 170 1.95 18.53 17.66
N GLY A 171 0.64 18.66 17.83
CA GLY A 171 -0.04 19.95 17.64
C GLY A 171 -0.20 20.38 16.18
N GLY A 172 0.01 19.47 15.21
CA GLY A 172 -0.19 19.76 13.79
C GLY A 172 0.60 18.92 12.82
N GLY A 173 1.72 18.34 13.22
CA GLY A 173 2.56 17.52 12.35
C GLY A 173 2.43 16.01 12.63
N PRO A 174 2.33 15.14 11.61
CA PRO A 174 2.16 13.69 11.81
C PRO A 174 3.40 13.02 12.44
N GLY A 175 4.59 13.42 12.14
CA GLY A 175 5.85 12.93 12.73
C GLY A 175 6.31 11.56 12.26
N VAL A 176 5.43 10.59 11.98
CA VAL A 176 5.78 9.26 11.52
C VAL A 176 4.67 8.63 10.66
N GLY A 177 5.06 7.94 9.61
CA GLY A 177 4.18 7.18 8.72
C GLY A 177 4.83 5.83 8.38
N PRO A 178 4.79 4.85 9.30
CA PRO A 178 5.45 3.58 9.10
C PRO A 178 5.02 2.89 7.82
N ILE A 179 5.94 2.16 7.21
CA ILE A 179 5.63 1.22 6.14
C ILE A 179 5.91 -0.19 6.61
N CYS A 180 5.01 -1.11 6.29
CA CYS A 180 5.18 -2.53 6.53
C CYS A 180 5.07 -3.29 5.22
N VAL A 181 5.87 -4.35 5.06
CA VAL A 181 6.01 -5.05 3.79
C VAL A 181 6.06 -6.56 3.94
N ALA A 182 5.64 -7.25 2.89
CA ALA A 182 5.74 -8.69 2.75
C ALA A 182 7.21 -9.14 2.70
N LYS A 183 7.47 -10.43 2.98
CA LYS A 183 8.81 -10.98 3.14
C LYS A 183 9.76 -10.70 1.97
N HIS A 184 9.28 -10.74 0.74
CA HIS A 184 10.09 -10.52 -0.46
C HIS A 184 10.53 -9.06 -0.66
N LEU A 185 9.99 -8.14 0.12
CA LEU A 185 10.29 -6.71 0.05
C LEU A 185 11.17 -6.21 1.21
N VAL A 186 11.45 -7.03 2.21
CA VAL A 186 12.15 -6.62 3.44
C VAL A 186 13.53 -6.03 3.14
N ASP A 187 14.27 -6.63 2.21
CA ASP A 187 15.63 -6.17 1.85
C ASP A 187 15.67 -4.80 1.17
N PHE A 188 14.52 -4.29 0.74
CA PHE A 188 14.38 -2.98 0.10
C PHE A 188 13.88 -1.88 1.05
N LEU A 189 13.61 -2.22 2.32
CA LEU A 189 13.17 -1.23 3.31
C LEU A 189 14.26 -0.20 3.60
N PRO A 190 13.91 1.09 3.76
CA PRO A 190 14.88 2.08 4.22
C PRO A 190 15.31 1.77 5.66
N SER A 191 16.62 1.83 5.89
CA SER A 191 17.24 1.62 7.19
C SER A 191 18.30 2.68 7.46
N HIS A 192 18.77 2.74 8.70
CA HIS A 192 19.93 3.57 9.04
C HIS A 192 21.21 2.96 8.49
N ALA A 193 22.12 3.85 8.08
CA ALA A 193 23.46 3.48 7.59
C ALA A 193 24.45 3.12 8.72
N VAL A 194 23.98 2.82 9.93
CA VAL A 194 24.78 2.48 11.13
C VAL A 194 24.27 1.23 11.79
#